data_36a7dae761bbb5babfc578be912161d7
#
_entry.id   36a7dae761bbb5babfc578be912161d7
#
_cell.length_a   1.000
_cell.length_b   1.000
_cell.length_c   1.000
_cell.angle_alpha   90.00
_cell.angle_beta   90.00
_cell.angle_gamma   90.00
#
_symmetry.space_group_name_H-M   'P 1'
#
loop_
_entity.id
_entity.type
_entity.pdbx_description
1 polymer ?
#
loop_
_entity_poly.entity_id
_entity_poly.type
_entity_poly.pdbx_seq_one_letter_code
_entity_poly.pdbx_strand_id
1 'polypeptide(L)'
;MPQQQVERLEKTLARVAKEQGVAQERLRRWVSFLALCGVLERAVSEGILDSYDLKGGVALELRFAEGARATKDIDIGVPVERTKRLRAFQDAVALGFDDFTFLLKGKPLNMDKVDAVRLELAIRYRTRAWQTIEVDLGPSGRGAVELVVPTIRGLAAMGLRVPSPIRCLNLSEQVAQKLHACTGPYSAETSRLERR
;
A
#
# COMPACT_ATOMS: atom_id res chain seq x y z
N MET A 1 -7.26 9.72 26.74
CA MET A 1 -7.01 8.29 27.02
C MET A 1 -6.88 7.52 25.70
N PRO A 2 -5.79 6.78 25.45
CA PRO A 2 -5.56 6.12 24.15
C PRO A 2 -6.68 5.16 23.71
N GLN A 3 -7.30 4.46 24.66
CA GLN A 3 -8.37 3.50 24.39
C GLN A 3 -9.62 4.15 23.79
N GLN A 4 -10.05 5.28 24.31
CA GLN A 4 -11.22 6.02 23.80
C GLN A 4 -11.02 6.52 22.37
N GLN A 5 -9.80 6.86 21.99
CA GLN A 5 -9.51 7.34 20.64
C GLN A 5 -9.51 6.19 19.60
N VAL A 6 -9.05 4.98 19.99
CA VAL A 6 -9.17 3.80 19.15
C VAL A 6 -10.64 3.44 18.93
N GLU A 7 -11.44 3.41 20.00
CA GLU A 7 -12.89 3.15 19.91
C GLU A 7 -13.62 4.21 19.08
N ARG A 8 -13.21 5.47 19.20
CA ARG A 8 -13.76 6.56 18.39
C ARG A 8 -13.44 6.36 16.90
N LEU A 9 -12.19 5.99 16.56
CA LEU A 9 -11.80 5.70 15.19
C LEU A 9 -12.61 4.54 14.62
N GLU A 10 -12.77 3.45 15.37
CA GLU A 10 -13.56 2.29 14.95
C GLU A 10 -15.03 2.64 14.71
N LYS A 11 -15.66 3.39 15.61
CA LYS A 11 -17.04 3.87 15.43
C LYS A 11 -17.18 4.76 14.20
N THR A 12 -16.21 5.64 13.98
CA THR A 12 -16.20 6.53 12.81
C THR A 12 -16.02 5.73 11.53
N LEU A 13 -15.12 4.74 11.53
CA LEU A 13 -14.92 3.83 10.42
C LEU A 13 -16.23 3.10 10.04
N ALA A 14 -16.92 2.54 11.03
CA ALA A 14 -18.19 1.83 10.79
C ALA A 14 -19.27 2.77 10.23
N ARG A 15 -19.38 3.99 10.75
CA ARG A 15 -20.31 5.00 10.27
C ARG A 15 -20.01 5.40 8.82
N VAL A 16 -18.75 5.74 8.52
CA VAL A 16 -18.33 6.15 7.16
C VAL A 16 -18.52 5.01 6.17
N ALA A 17 -18.19 3.76 6.54
CA ALA A 17 -18.41 2.60 5.70
C ALA A 17 -19.88 2.45 5.31
N LYS A 18 -20.80 2.60 6.29
CA LYS A 18 -22.23 2.55 6.07
C LYS A 18 -22.73 3.70 5.17
N GLU A 19 -22.28 4.92 5.42
CA GLU A 19 -22.67 6.11 4.65
C GLU A 19 -22.23 6.02 3.18
N GLN A 20 -21.10 5.38 2.92
CA GLN A 20 -20.55 5.22 1.57
C GLN A 20 -20.94 3.91 0.87
N GLY A 21 -21.63 3.01 1.55
CA GLY A 21 -21.97 1.69 1.00
C GLY A 21 -20.75 0.80 0.76
N VAL A 22 -19.62 1.05 1.46
CA VAL A 22 -18.37 0.31 1.32
C VAL A 22 -18.21 -0.66 2.48
N ALA A 23 -17.70 -1.87 2.22
CA ALA A 23 -17.40 -2.81 3.29
C ALA A 23 -16.39 -2.20 4.28
N GLN A 24 -16.69 -2.29 5.58
CA GLN A 24 -15.84 -1.73 6.64
C GLN A 24 -14.39 -2.24 6.56
N GLU A 25 -14.20 -3.51 6.19
CA GLU A 25 -12.89 -4.11 6.00
C GLU A 25 -12.11 -3.50 4.83
N ARG A 26 -12.79 -3.11 3.75
CA ARG A 26 -12.16 -2.39 2.63
C ARG A 26 -11.69 -1.00 3.07
N LEU A 27 -12.53 -0.28 3.81
CA LEU A 27 -12.20 1.04 4.33
C LEU A 27 -11.03 0.98 5.32
N ARG A 28 -10.99 -0.06 6.17
CA ARG A 28 -9.87 -0.32 7.10
C ARG A 28 -8.56 -0.55 6.34
N ARG A 29 -8.59 -1.31 5.24
CA ARG A 29 -7.42 -1.49 4.35
C ARG A 29 -6.96 -0.19 3.73
N TRP A 30 -7.88 0.63 3.25
CA TRP A 30 -7.53 1.95 2.71
C TRP A 30 -6.80 2.81 3.73
N VAL A 31 -7.28 2.83 4.98
CA VAL A 31 -6.57 3.51 6.08
C VAL A 31 -5.17 2.95 6.26
N SER A 32 -5.02 1.63 6.22
CA SER A 32 -3.72 0.95 6.36
C SER A 32 -2.76 1.31 5.23
N PHE A 33 -3.24 1.29 3.99
CA PHE A 33 -2.44 1.64 2.81
C PHE A 33 -2.03 3.11 2.83
N LEU A 34 -2.94 4.01 3.20
CA LEU A 34 -2.64 5.43 3.29
C LEU A 34 -1.68 5.76 4.44
N ALA A 35 -1.79 5.09 5.58
CA ALA A 35 -0.82 5.23 6.65
C ALA A 35 0.58 4.76 6.20
N LEU A 36 0.67 3.67 5.44
CA LEU A 36 1.93 3.22 4.86
C LEU A 36 2.46 4.21 3.79
N CYS A 37 1.59 4.73 2.93
CA CYS A 37 1.99 5.79 1.99
C CYS A 37 2.53 7.02 2.74
N GLY A 38 1.90 7.41 3.84
CA GLY A 38 2.34 8.54 4.65
C GLY A 38 3.74 8.35 5.24
N VAL A 39 4.07 7.15 5.70
CA VAL A 39 5.42 6.88 6.19
C VAL A 39 6.46 6.83 5.06
N LEU A 40 6.08 6.35 3.87
CA LEU A 40 6.97 6.34 2.71
C LEU A 40 7.25 7.77 2.20
N GLU A 41 6.22 8.63 2.12
CA GLU A 41 6.41 10.05 1.77
C GLU A 41 7.30 10.76 2.80
N ARG A 42 7.11 10.45 4.08
CA ARG A 42 7.97 10.95 5.15
C ARG A 42 9.41 10.48 4.98
N ALA A 43 9.64 9.20 4.67
CA ALA A 43 10.97 8.64 4.46
C ALA A 43 11.69 9.30 3.27
N VAL A 44 10.96 9.67 2.22
CA VAL A 44 11.52 10.44 1.10
C VAL A 44 11.85 11.87 1.55
N SER A 45 10.96 12.52 2.28
CA SER A 45 11.21 13.91 2.76
C SER A 45 12.38 14.00 3.76
N GLU A 46 12.64 12.93 4.52
CA GLU A 46 13.76 12.83 5.47
C GLU A 46 15.05 12.26 4.83
N GLY A 47 15.03 11.92 3.53
CA GLY A 47 16.21 11.41 2.81
C GLY A 47 16.58 9.96 3.15
N ILE A 48 15.69 9.19 3.79
CA ILE A 48 15.88 7.75 4.06
C ILE A 48 15.67 6.93 2.79
N LEU A 49 14.74 7.36 1.95
CA LEU A 49 14.51 6.83 0.61
C LEU A 49 14.72 7.94 -0.42
N ASP A 50 15.40 7.64 -1.51
CA ASP A 50 15.50 8.59 -2.64
C ASP A 50 14.13 8.76 -3.32
N SER A 51 13.39 7.68 -3.47
CA SER A 51 12.04 7.65 -4.03
C SER A 51 11.38 6.31 -3.74
N TYR A 52 10.10 6.22 -4.09
CA TYR A 52 9.33 4.97 -4.22
C TYR A 52 8.23 5.15 -5.26
N ASP A 53 7.64 4.05 -5.69
CA ASP A 53 6.42 4.06 -6.50
C ASP A 53 5.43 2.98 -6.06
N LEU A 54 4.17 3.36 -5.94
CA LEU A 54 3.08 2.40 -5.79
C LEU A 54 2.65 1.85 -7.14
N LYS A 55 2.38 0.56 -7.18
CA LYS A 55 1.87 -0.15 -8.37
C LYS A 55 0.64 -0.96 -8.03
N GLY A 56 0.21 -1.77 -8.97
CA GLY A 56 -0.81 -2.78 -8.74
C GLY A 56 -2.17 -2.24 -8.36
N GLY A 57 -2.85 -2.98 -7.49
CA GLY A 57 -4.24 -2.73 -7.11
C GLY A 57 -4.42 -1.44 -6.31
N VAL A 58 -3.54 -1.18 -5.33
CA VAL A 58 -3.64 0.01 -4.47
C VAL A 58 -3.50 1.30 -5.28
N ALA A 59 -2.55 1.36 -6.21
CA ALA A 59 -2.39 2.55 -7.05
C ALA A 59 -3.63 2.84 -7.93
N LEU A 60 -4.39 1.81 -8.30
CA LEU A 60 -5.68 1.97 -8.99
C LEU A 60 -6.78 2.39 -8.02
N GLU A 61 -6.84 1.83 -6.81
CA GLU A 61 -7.81 2.24 -5.80
C GLU A 61 -7.62 3.70 -5.38
N LEU A 62 -6.38 4.20 -5.27
CA LEU A 62 -6.11 5.62 -4.99
C LEU A 62 -6.66 6.55 -6.07
N ARG A 63 -6.64 6.12 -7.34
CA ARG A 63 -7.16 6.91 -8.47
C ARG A 63 -8.67 6.82 -8.64
N PHE A 64 -9.25 5.64 -8.44
CA PHE A 64 -10.61 5.31 -8.86
C PHE A 64 -11.53 4.90 -7.70
N ALA A 65 -11.02 4.84 -6.46
CA ALA A 65 -11.77 4.45 -5.25
C ALA A 65 -12.63 3.19 -5.47
N GLU A 66 -13.95 3.29 -5.31
CA GLU A 66 -14.89 2.17 -5.46
C GLU A 66 -14.95 1.60 -6.87
N GLY A 67 -14.57 2.39 -7.89
CA GLY A 67 -14.47 1.94 -9.29
C GLY A 67 -13.35 0.93 -9.54
N ALA A 68 -12.36 0.83 -8.65
CA ALA A 68 -11.33 -0.19 -8.72
C ALA A 68 -11.72 -1.46 -7.97
N ARG A 69 -11.22 -2.61 -8.45
CA ARG A 69 -11.36 -3.87 -7.70
C ARG A 69 -10.60 -3.78 -6.39
N ALA A 70 -11.23 -4.18 -5.29
CA ALA A 70 -10.57 -4.23 -3.99
C ALA A 70 -9.35 -5.15 -4.02
N THR A 71 -8.23 -4.66 -3.50
CA THR A 71 -6.99 -5.42 -3.36
C THR A 71 -6.70 -5.78 -1.91
N LYS A 72 -5.86 -6.80 -1.69
CA LYS A 72 -5.44 -7.24 -0.34
C LYS A 72 -3.98 -6.93 -0.06
N ASP A 73 -3.21 -6.78 -1.11
CA ASP A 73 -1.77 -6.55 -1.14
C ASP A 73 -1.43 -5.15 -1.63
N ILE A 74 -0.28 -4.66 -1.25
CA ILE A 74 0.28 -3.41 -1.74
C ILE A 74 1.62 -3.69 -2.42
N ASP A 75 1.72 -3.28 -3.69
CA ASP A 75 2.94 -3.40 -4.49
C ASP A 75 3.76 -2.11 -4.39
N ILE A 76 4.98 -2.18 -3.87
CA ILE A 76 5.87 -1.02 -3.68
C ILE A 76 7.16 -1.25 -4.48
N GLY A 77 7.49 -0.30 -5.32
CA GLY A 77 8.79 -0.21 -5.97
C GLY A 77 9.73 0.69 -5.18
N VAL A 78 10.98 0.25 -5.00
CA VAL A 78 12.04 1.07 -4.37
C VAL A 78 13.27 1.03 -5.27
N PRO A 79 13.84 2.19 -5.67
CA PRO A 79 14.96 2.27 -6.63
C PRO A 79 16.31 1.95 -5.99
N VAL A 80 16.40 0.83 -5.27
CA VAL A 80 17.63 0.33 -4.63
C VAL A 80 17.91 -1.10 -5.06
N GLU A 81 19.18 -1.50 -4.99
CA GLU A 81 19.60 -2.86 -5.22
C GLU A 81 18.81 -3.85 -4.37
N ARG A 82 18.53 -5.02 -4.94
CA ARG A 82 17.74 -6.08 -4.29
C ARG A 82 18.19 -6.38 -2.87
N THR A 83 19.50 -6.50 -2.65
CA THR A 83 20.11 -6.83 -1.37
C THR A 83 19.88 -5.77 -0.28
N LYS A 84 19.69 -4.51 -0.68
CA LYS A 84 19.47 -3.36 0.22
C LYS A 84 18.00 -3.00 0.39
N ARG A 85 17.13 -3.47 -0.52
CA ARG A 85 15.71 -3.05 -0.63
C ARG A 85 14.92 -3.28 0.65
N LEU A 86 15.05 -4.49 1.21
CA LEU A 86 14.35 -4.81 2.46
C LEU A 86 14.80 -3.91 3.61
N ARG A 87 16.10 -3.66 3.73
CA ARG A 87 16.64 -2.81 4.80
C ARG A 87 16.16 -1.37 4.64
N ALA A 88 16.24 -0.82 3.44
CA ALA A 88 15.74 0.54 3.16
C ALA A 88 14.25 0.69 3.51
N PHE A 89 13.44 -0.32 3.17
CA PHE A 89 12.04 -0.33 3.56
C PHE A 89 11.84 -0.43 5.07
N GLN A 90 12.62 -1.26 5.77
CA GLN A 90 12.56 -1.37 7.24
C GLN A 90 12.90 -0.04 7.92
N ASP A 91 13.94 0.63 7.45
CA ASP A 91 14.36 1.94 7.99
C ASP A 91 13.26 3.00 7.73
N ALA A 92 12.61 2.97 6.57
CA ALA A 92 11.50 3.84 6.25
C ALA A 92 10.29 3.62 7.17
N VAL A 93 9.81 2.38 7.32
CA VAL A 93 8.60 2.10 8.12
C VAL A 93 8.82 2.27 9.62
N ALA A 94 10.07 2.25 10.09
CA ALA A 94 10.43 2.54 11.48
C ALA A 94 10.08 3.97 11.92
N LEU A 95 9.94 4.91 10.97
CA LEU A 95 9.54 6.30 11.25
C LEU A 95 8.12 6.40 11.81
N GLY A 96 7.23 5.47 11.46
CA GLY A 96 5.81 5.59 11.75
C GLY A 96 5.14 6.76 11.04
N PHE A 97 3.81 6.82 11.12
CA PHE A 97 3.00 7.93 10.56
C PHE A 97 1.81 8.22 11.46
N ASP A 98 1.71 9.46 11.95
CA ASP A 98 0.76 9.85 13.00
C ASP A 98 0.83 8.88 14.19
N ASP A 99 -0.31 8.27 14.54
CA ASP A 99 -0.40 7.26 15.60
C ASP A 99 -0.21 5.82 15.09
N PHE A 100 0.19 5.64 13.81
CA PHE A 100 0.43 4.32 13.22
C PHE A 100 1.90 3.92 13.34
N THR A 101 2.12 2.69 13.78
CA THR A 101 3.43 2.03 13.80
C THR A 101 3.38 0.72 13.03
N PHE A 102 4.52 0.34 12.47
CA PHE A 102 4.64 -0.77 11.53
C PHE A 102 5.71 -1.75 12.01
N LEU A 103 5.41 -3.03 11.98
CA LEU A 103 6.31 -4.10 12.40
C LEU A 103 6.30 -5.22 11.36
N LEU A 104 7.46 -5.64 10.89
CA LEU A 104 7.55 -6.86 10.08
C LEU A 104 7.13 -8.06 10.90
N LYS A 105 6.30 -8.92 10.30
CA LYS A 105 5.80 -10.14 10.89
C LYS A 105 6.32 -11.35 10.11
N GLY A 106 6.90 -12.29 10.82
CA GLY A 106 7.45 -13.49 10.18
C GLY A 106 8.73 -13.24 9.37
N LYS A 107 9.05 -14.21 8.52
CA LYS A 107 10.22 -14.13 7.62
C LYS A 107 9.77 -13.67 6.23
N PRO A 108 10.44 -12.66 5.63
CA PRO A 108 10.18 -12.27 4.26
C PRO A 108 10.38 -13.44 3.28
N LEU A 109 9.50 -13.54 2.29
CA LEU A 109 9.55 -14.56 1.24
C LEU A 109 10.15 -13.95 -0.03
N ASN A 110 11.26 -14.50 -0.50
CA ASN A 110 11.84 -14.10 -1.78
C ASN A 110 11.00 -14.61 -2.93
N MET A 111 10.67 -13.74 -3.86
CA MET A 111 9.97 -14.04 -5.11
C MET A 111 10.90 -13.83 -6.30
N ASP A 112 11.84 -14.77 -6.50
CA ASP A 112 12.95 -14.63 -7.46
C ASP A 112 12.50 -14.39 -8.91
N LYS A 113 11.37 -14.98 -9.31
CA LYS A 113 10.82 -14.83 -10.68
C LYS A 113 10.43 -13.39 -11.05
N VAL A 114 10.14 -12.55 -10.04
CA VAL A 114 9.67 -11.17 -10.23
C VAL A 114 10.57 -10.15 -9.52
N ASP A 115 11.73 -10.57 -9.06
CA ASP A 115 12.69 -9.75 -8.30
C ASP A 115 12.02 -8.96 -7.15
N ALA A 116 11.16 -9.61 -6.38
CA ALA A 116 10.46 -9.00 -5.26
C ALA A 116 10.63 -9.80 -3.98
N VAL A 117 10.30 -9.15 -2.87
CA VAL A 117 10.23 -9.77 -1.55
C VAL A 117 8.80 -9.55 -1.03
N ARG A 118 8.10 -10.64 -0.71
CA ARG A 118 6.81 -10.59 -0.04
C ARG A 118 6.99 -10.61 1.46
N LEU A 119 6.31 -9.72 2.14
CA LEU A 119 6.37 -9.62 3.60
C LEU A 119 4.99 -9.30 4.19
N GLU A 120 4.76 -9.72 5.41
CA GLU A 120 3.63 -9.29 6.21
C GLU A 120 4.03 -8.10 7.09
N LEU A 121 3.22 -7.05 7.05
CA LEU A 121 3.42 -5.85 7.84
C LEU A 121 2.27 -5.72 8.84
N ALA A 122 2.57 -5.94 10.11
CA ALA A 122 1.63 -5.70 11.19
C ALA A 122 1.57 -4.20 11.49
N ILE A 123 0.39 -3.64 11.40
CA ILE A 123 0.10 -2.23 11.69
C ILE A 123 -0.55 -2.13 13.05
N ARG A 124 -0.10 -1.20 13.84
CA ARG A 124 -0.71 -0.83 15.12
C ARG A 124 -1.16 0.62 15.03
N TYR A 125 -2.34 0.89 15.55
CA TYR A 125 -2.80 2.25 15.80
C TYR A 125 -2.66 2.53 17.30
N ARG A 126 -1.80 3.49 17.64
CA ARG A 126 -1.34 3.70 19.02
C ARG A 126 -0.75 2.40 19.60
N THR A 127 -1.34 1.86 20.65
CA THR A 127 -0.86 0.64 21.31
C THR A 127 -1.59 -0.64 20.88
N ARG A 128 -2.66 -0.54 20.06
CA ARG A 128 -3.51 -1.67 19.68
C ARG A 128 -3.19 -2.18 18.29
N ALA A 129 -3.33 -3.49 18.11
CA ALA A 129 -3.29 -4.08 16.79
C ALA A 129 -4.41 -3.48 15.93
N TRP A 130 -4.04 -3.02 14.72
CA TRP A 130 -4.96 -2.46 13.75
C TRP A 130 -5.28 -3.46 12.65
N GLN A 131 -4.29 -3.84 11.87
CA GLN A 131 -4.41 -4.79 10.78
C GLN A 131 -3.03 -5.34 10.38
N THR A 132 -3.00 -6.52 9.76
CA THR A 132 -1.82 -7.00 9.02
C THR A 132 -2.11 -6.87 7.53
N ILE A 133 -1.17 -6.35 6.76
CA ILE A 133 -1.24 -6.24 5.31
C ILE A 133 -0.08 -7.01 4.68
N GLU A 134 -0.28 -7.49 3.45
CA GLU A 134 0.75 -8.09 2.62
C GLU A 134 1.39 -7.00 1.76
N VAL A 135 2.71 -6.97 1.72
CA VAL A 135 3.51 -6.02 0.95
C VAL A 135 4.41 -6.77 -0.01
N ASP A 136 4.30 -6.47 -1.29
CA ASP A 136 5.21 -6.93 -2.33
C ASP A 136 6.22 -5.80 -2.64
N LEU A 137 7.44 -6.00 -2.15
CA LEU A 137 8.53 -5.05 -2.27
C LEU A 137 9.43 -5.42 -3.45
N GLY A 138 9.34 -4.68 -4.52
CA GLY A 138 10.08 -4.92 -5.76
C GLY A 138 10.94 -3.74 -6.21
N PRO A 139 11.58 -3.84 -7.40
CA PRO A 139 12.25 -2.71 -8.01
C PRO A 139 11.24 -1.64 -8.41
N SER A 140 11.65 -0.39 -8.45
CA SER A 140 10.84 0.68 -9.05
C SER A 140 10.48 0.38 -10.50
N GLY A 141 9.33 0.87 -10.94
CA GLY A 141 8.95 0.83 -12.34
C GLY A 141 9.95 1.58 -13.22
N ARG A 142 9.99 1.22 -14.51
CA ARG A 142 10.85 1.91 -15.50
C ARG A 142 10.23 3.22 -15.99
N GLY A 143 8.93 3.38 -15.79
CA GLY A 143 8.20 4.57 -16.19
C GLY A 143 8.33 5.72 -15.20
N ALA A 144 7.82 6.88 -15.61
CA ALA A 144 7.77 8.05 -14.73
C ALA A 144 6.86 7.82 -13.52
N VAL A 145 7.27 8.37 -12.39
CA VAL A 145 6.44 8.46 -11.19
C VAL A 145 5.44 9.59 -11.37
N GLU A 146 4.18 9.32 -11.09
CA GLU A 146 3.07 10.26 -11.11
C GLU A 146 2.63 10.57 -9.68
N LEU A 147 2.38 11.84 -9.40
CA LEU A 147 1.87 12.28 -8.10
C LEU A 147 0.33 12.23 -8.11
N VAL A 148 -0.23 11.30 -7.35
CA VAL A 148 -1.67 11.02 -7.31
C VAL A 148 -2.28 11.60 -6.04
N VAL A 149 -3.35 12.38 -6.19
CA VAL A 149 -4.20 12.79 -5.08
C VAL A 149 -5.24 11.70 -4.85
N PRO A 150 -5.29 11.07 -3.66
CA PRO A 150 -6.24 10.00 -3.40
C PRO A 150 -7.69 10.46 -3.55
N THR A 151 -8.48 9.71 -4.30
CA THR A 151 -9.92 9.99 -4.51
C THR A 151 -10.83 9.35 -3.45
N ILE A 152 -10.26 8.57 -2.53
CA ILE A 152 -10.98 7.85 -1.47
C ILE A 152 -11.65 8.85 -0.52
N ARG A 153 -12.97 8.81 -0.49
CA ARG A 153 -13.79 9.73 0.32
C ARG A 153 -13.83 9.30 1.79
N GLY A 154 -14.11 10.24 2.68
CA GLY A 154 -14.44 9.98 4.08
C GLY A 154 -13.24 9.81 5.03
N LEU A 155 -12.00 9.75 4.56
CA LEU A 155 -10.83 9.61 5.43
C LEU A 155 -10.61 10.85 6.31
N ALA A 156 -10.84 12.03 5.77
CA ALA A 156 -10.79 13.28 6.55
C ALA A 156 -11.81 13.28 7.70
N ALA A 157 -12.98 12.68 7.49
CA ALA A 157 -14.01 12.54 8.52
C ALA A 157 -13.59 11.64 9.69
N MET A 158 -12.54 10.82 9.51
CA MET A 158 -11.96 10.01 10.58
C MET A 158 -10.93 10.76 11.42
N GLY A 159 -10.63 12.01 11.08
CA GLY A 159 -9.60 12.81 11.74
C GLY A 159 -8.18 12.30 11.49
N LEU A 160 -7.99 11.53 10.42
CA LEU A 160 -6.69 11.02 9.99
C LEU A 160 -6.06 11.99 8.99
N ARG A 161 -4.76 12.15 9.08
CA ARG A 161 -3.98 12.83 8.05
C ARG A 161 -3.89 11.93 6.82
N VAL A 162 -4.29 12.46 5.68
CA VAL A 162 -4.17 11.76 4.40
C VAL A 162 -2.93 12.26 3.69
N PRO A 163 -1.93 11.41 3.43
CA PRO A 163 -0.80 11.82 2.63
C PRO A 163 -1.27 12.21 1.23
N SER A 164 -0.83 13.35 0.75
CA SER A 164 -1.22 13.85 -0.58
C SER A 164 -0.21 14.91 -1.05
N PRO A 165 0.31 14.79 -2.28
CA PRO A 165 0.11 13.66 -3.19
C PRO A 165 0.91 12.42 -2.83
N ILE A 166 0.59 11.28 -3.44
CA ILE A 166 1.26 9.98 -3.27
C ILE A 166 1.95 9.59 -4.57
N ARG A 167 3.16 9.07 -4.47
CA ARG A 167 3.95 8.58 -5.61
C ARG A 167 3.41 7.26 -6.13
N CYS A 168 2.95 7.28 -7.37
CA CYS A 168 2.45 6.07 -8.05
C CYS A 168 3.18 5.89 -9.39
N LEU A 169 3.34 4.65 -9.80
CA LEU A 169 3.76 4.36 -11.16
C LEU A 169 2.73 4.95 -12.15
N ASN A 170 3.21 5.56 -13.22
CA ASN A 170 2.35 6.12 -14.27
C ASN A 170 1.31 5.10 -14.74
N LEU A 171 0.09 5.56 -15.01
CA LEU A 171 -1.04 4.67 -15.34
C LEU A 171 -0.78 3.86 -16.62
N SER A 172 -0.17 4.47 -17.64
CA SER A 172 0.16 3.78 -18.90
C SER A 172 1.12 2.60 -18.67
N GLU A 173 2.13 2.81 -17.83
CA GLU A 173 3.08 1.75 -17.45
C GLU A 173 2.39 0.64 -16.66
N GLN A 174 1.48 0.97 -15.74
CA GLN A 174 0.72 -0.05 -15.01
C GLN A 174 -0.17 -0.88 -15.95
N VAL A 175 -0.79 -0.25 -16.95
CA VAL A 175 -1.59 -0.93 -17.96
C VAL A 175 -0.70 -1.85 -18.80
N ALA A 176 0.46 -1.35 -19.26
CA ALA A 176 1.42 -2.14 -20.02
C ALA A 176 1.92 -3.37 -19.24
N GLN A 177 2.26 -3.21 -17.95
CA GLN A 177 2.66 -4.31 -17.08
C GLN A 177 1.54 -5.35 -16.90
N LYS A 178 0.29 -4.92 -16.76
CA LYS A 178 -0.87 -5.83 -16.68
C LYS A 178 -1.11 -6.58 -17.98
N LEU A 179 -1.03 -5.90 -19.12
CA LEU A 179 -1.15 -6.53 -20.43
C LEU A 179 -0.03 -7.56 -20.63
N HIS A 180 1.22 -7.18 -20.36
CA HIS A 180 2.35 -8.11 -20.45
C HIS A 180 2.16 -9.34 -19.53
N ALA A 181 1.66 -9.13 -18.31
CA ALA A 181 1.37 -10.24 -17.38
C ALA A 181 0.21 -11.14 -17.83
N CYS A 182 -0.65 -10.69 -18.72
CA CYS A 182 -1.74 -11.49 -19.31
C CYS A 182 -1.34 -12.18 -20.61
N THR A 183 -0.47 -11.55 -21.41
CA THR A 183 -0.14 -11.98 -22.78
C THR A 183 1.27 -12.55 -22.93
N GLY A 184 2.11 -12.41 -21.90
CA GLY A 184 3.48 -12.92 -21.92
C GLY A 184 3.53 -14.44 -22.05
N PRO A 185 4.67 -15.02 -22.52
CA PRO A 185 4.87 -16.43 -22.68
C PRO A 185 5.08 -17.13 -21.32
N TYR A 186 4.03 -17.14 -20.51
CA TYR A 186 4.01 -17.90 -19.26
C TYR A 186 3.66 -19.35 -19.53
N SER A 187 4.23 -20.29 -18.76
CA SER A 187 3.75 -21.66 -18.76
C SER A 187 2.28 -21.70 -18.35
N ALA A 188 1.51 -22.69 -18.84
CA ALA A 188 0.08 -22.84 -18.53
C ALA A 188 -0.22 -22.76 -17.02
N GLU A 189 0.67 -23.27 -16.16
CA GLU A 189 0.56 -23.24 -14.70
C GLU A 189 0.63 -21.83 -14.10
N THR A 190 1.16 -20.83 -14.80
CA THR A 190 1.35 -19.46 -14.32
C THR A 190 0.48 -18.44 -15.03
N SER A 191 -0.24 -18.82 -16.06
CA SER A 191 -1.12 -17.92 -16.83
C SER A 191 -2.26 -17.39 -15.96
N ARG A 192 -2.37 -16.07 -15.89
CA ARG A 192 -3.49 -15.41 -15.18
C ARG A 192 -4.83 -15.48 -15.93
N LEU A 193 -4.80 -15.85 -17.22
CA LEU A 193 -6.00 -16.01 -18.04
C LEU A 193 -6.81 -17.25 -17.67
N GLU A 194 -6.16 -18.27 -17.11
CA GLU A 194 -6.80 -19.51 -16.69
C GLU A 194 -7.33 -19.49 -15.24
N ARG A 195 -7.03 -18.44 -14.49
CA ARG A 195 -7.57 -18.26 -13.13
C ARG A 195 -8.87 -17.46 -13.20
N ARG A 196 -9.98 -18.16 -13.40
CA ARG A 196 -11.34 -17.63 -13.22
C ARG A 196 -11.75 -17.64 -11.76
#